data_a21ddf3f439c7bd6688fd807d24bbd41
#
_entry.id   a21ddf3f439c7bd6688fd807d24bbd41
#
_cell.length_a   1.000
_cell.length_b   1.000
_cell.length_c   1.000
_cell.angle_alpha   90.00
_cell.angle_beta   90.00
_cell.angle_gamma   90.00
#
_symmetry.space_group_name_H-M   'P 1'
#
loop_
_entity.id
_entity.type
_entity.pdbx_description
1 polymer ?
#
loop_
_entity_poly.entity_id
_entity_poly.type
_entity_poly.pdbx_seq_one_letter_code
_entity_poly.pdbx_strand_id
1 'polypeptide(L)'
;MAQQTIPKSDGRGIISGTYVTANQDIDRQQWLEDCYPEWGTFLNQEIATYKVPEGQVALWWCGGPSWVLKTDEGGIYWIDQYCGPSLYTEAVGNCGVCKQAGAKSINWLRLNPQVIDPWQFKGLDGAFITHMHQDHCDLYAVKAALKTTDVKFYAPYMACKKLRGFEVPESRIHMTRLGESVQLKGATVEFLMCYDDTAIRTTEGPDVLPYELACTSFLFRTSAGNILFMGDTWFNDGYTQIGNDYDIDVAIADIGFNAPGATDKMTPYDCVRVSKALNAKVFIPDHYDNWANCAGDPSMLTRELEYLGKDVCPNTQITIMACGGRYLYPQDKHMTRYAYPDGSEDYHFERGEVYKRIQHQHQQVMEMLKSNEK
;
A
#
# COMPACT_ATOMS: atom_id res chain seq x y z
N MET A 1 -15.59 -11.57 -25.65
CA MET A 1 -14.33 -11.22 -26.34
C MET A 1 -13.34 -12.33 -26.13
N ALA A 2 -12.44 -12.61 -27.10
CA ALA A 2 -11.48 -13.70 -26.95
C ALA A 2 -10.45 -13.33 -25.85
N GLN A 3 -10.25 -14.22 -24.89
CA GLN A 3 -9.16 -14.12 -23.94
C GLN A 3 -7.83 -14.13 -24.69
N GLN A 4 -6.97 -13.15 -24.42
CA GLN A 4 -5.61 -13.18 -24.94
C GLN A 4 -4.80 -14.14 -24.07
N THR A 5 -4.25 -15.18 -24.68
CA THR A 5 -3.38 -16.11 -23.97
C THR A 5 -1.96 -15.58 -23.93
N ILE A 6 -1.35 -15.62 -22.78
CA ILE A 6 0.09 -15.37 -22.62
C ILE A 6 0.86 -16.43 -23.42
N PRO A 7 1.88 -16.06 -24.19
CA PRO A 7 2.75 -17.03 -24.84
C PRO A 7 3.32 -18.01 -23.82
N LYS A 8 3.42 -19.27 -24.16
CA LYS A 8 4.06 -20.28 -23.31
C LYS A 8 5.48 -19.80 -22.93
N SER A 9 5.88 -20.11 -21.72
CA SER A 9 7.23 -19.82 -21.23
C SER A 9 8.29 -20.28 -22.23
N ASP A 10 9.21 -19.40 -22.56
CA ASP A 10 10.39 -19.69 -23.37
C ASP A 10 11.59 -20.21 -22.51
N GLY A 11 11.33 -20.62 -21.30
CA GLY A 11 12.34 -21.07 -20.34
C GLY A 11 13.06 -19.96 -19.58
N ARG A 12 12.69 -18.69 -19.81
CA ARG A 12 13.27 -17.52 -19.13
C ARG A 12 12.44 -17.03 -17.94
N GLY A 13 11.64 -17.90 -17.35
CA GLY A 13 10.82 -17.56 -16.17
C GLY A 13 9.50 -16.85 -16.48
N ILE A 14 9.05 -16.87 -17.75
CA ILE A 14 7.73 -16.35 -18.11
C ILE A 14 6.68 -17.40 -17.74
N ILE A 15 5.70 -16.99 -16.95
CA ILE A 15 4.55 -17.83 -16.61
C ILE A 15 3.52 -17.71 -17.72
N SER A 16 3.08 -18.86 -18.26
CA SER A 16 1.97 -18.87 -19.23
C SER A 16 0.64 -18.82 -18.50
N GLY A 17 -0.28 -18.06 -19.01
CA GLY A 17 -1.61 -17.89 -18.43
C GLY A 17 -2.55 -17.15 -19.38
N THR A 18 -3.70 -16.78 -18.88
CA THR A 18 -4.70 -16.01 -19.61
C THR A 18 -4.63 -14.56 -19.17
N TYR A 19 -4.49 -13.64 -20.11
CA TYR A 19 -4.63 -12.22 -19.81
C TYR A 19 -6.08 -11.87 -19.53
N VAL A 20 -6.27 -11.15 -18.44
CA VAL A 20 -7.54 -10.49 -18.17
C VAL A 20 -7.56 -9.16 -18.91
N THR A 21 -8.61 -8.90 -19.67
CA THR A 21 -8.80 -7.63 -20.37
C THR A 21 -9.63 -6.67 -19.53
N ALA A 22 -9.40 -5.37 -19.68
CA ALA A 22 -10.07 -4.33 -18.92
C ALA A 22 -11.61 -4.39 -18.98
N ASN A 23 -12.13 -4.84 -20.10
CA ASN A 23 -13.57 -5.01 -20.36
C ASN A 23 -14.08 -6.43 -20.07
N GLN A 24 -13.26 -7.33 -19.53
CA GLN A 24 -13.71 -8.64 -19.09
C GLN A 24 -14.62 -8.48 -17.86
N ASP A 25 -15.70 -9.23 -17.84
CA ASP A 25 -16.55 -9.30 -16.65
C ASP A 25 -15.87 -10.18 -15.60
N ILE A 26 -15.16 -9.52 -14.68
CA ILE A 26 -14.46 -10.19 -13.58
C ILE A 26 -15.41 -10.30 -12.41
N ASP A 27 -15.56 -11.50 -11.90
CA ASP A 27 -16.27 -11.79 -10.67
C ASP A 27 -15.33 -12.31 -9.56
N ARG A 28 -15.91 -12.63 -8.40
CA ARG A 28 -15.14 -13.17 -7.28
C ARG A 28 -14.51 -14.52 -7.61
N GLN A 29 -15.19 -15.37 -8.37
CA GLN A 29 -14.65 -16.66 -8.73
C GLN A 29 -13.41 -16.52 -9.62
N GLN A 30 -13.47 -15.64 -10.62
CA GLN A 30 -12.32 -15.33 -11.46
C GLN A 30 -11.15 -14.77 -10.63
N TRP A 31 -11.43 -13.87 -9.67
CA TRP A 31 -10.39 -13.35 -8.78
C TRP A 31 -9.73 -14.44 -7.94
N LEU A 32 -10.52 -15.37 -7.37
CA LEU A 32 -9.98 -16.50 -6.61
C LEU A 32 -9.08 -17.40 -7.45
N GLU A 33 -9.44 -17.61 -8.74
CA GLU A 33 -8.67 -18.42 -9.67
C GLU A 33 -7.37 -17.72 -10.11
N ASP A 34 -7.39 -16.41 -10.30
CA ASP A 34 -6.24 -15.64 -10.77
C ASP A 34 -5.24 -15.31 -9.65
N CYS A 35 -5.71 -15.05 -8.44
CA CYS A 35 -4.90 -14.49 -7.36
C CYS A 35 -4.56 -15.49 -6.27
N TYR A 36 -5.28 -16.60 -6.14
CA TYR A 36 -5.09 -17.61 -5.10
C TYR A 36 -4.89 -17.01 -3.70
N PRO A 37 -5.82 -16.18 -3.20
CA PRO A 37 -5.62 -15.48 -1.95
C PRO A 37 -5.60 -16.46 -0.76
N GLU A 38 -4.58 -16.41 0.05
CA GLU A 38 -4.47 -17.24 1.25
C GLU A 38 -5.34 -16.71 2.38
N TRP A 39 -5.45 -15.38 2.47
CA TRP A 39 -6.31 -14.68 3.43
C TRP A 39 -7.45 -14.03 2.64
N GLY A 40 -8.27 -13.26 3.25
CA GLY A 40 -9.17 -12.51 2.46
C GLY A 40 -10.29 -11.89 3.28
N THR A 41 -10.99 -12.68 4.05
CA THR A 41 -12.18 -12.21 4.74
C THR A 41 -11.90 -11.74 6.17
N PHE A 42 -10.76 -12.07 6.73
CA PHE A 42 -10.43 -11.77 8.14
C PHE A 42 -10.43 -10.26 8.43
N LEU A 43 -9.62 -9.49 7.69
CA LEU A 43 -9.58 -8.03 7.86
C LEU A 43 -10.90 -7.36 7.44
N ASN A 44 -11.61 -7.91 6.47
CA ASN A 44 -12.93 -7.39 6.08
C ASN A 44 -13.87 -7.29 7.27
N GLN A 45 -13.95 -8.37 8.09
CA GLN A 45 -14.80 -8.39 9.26
C GLN A 45 -14.27 -7.44 10.34
N GLU A 46 -12.98 -7.45 10.62
CA GLU A 46 -12.36 -6.55 11.59
C GLU A 46 -12.64 -5.10 11.21
N ILE A 47 -12.33 -4.69 9.97
CA ILE A 47 -12.53 -3.32 9.49
C ILE A 47 -14.01 -2.92 9.59
N ALA A 48 -14.92 -3.80 9.18
CA ALA A 48 -16.36 -3.52 9.20
C ALA A 48 -16.87 -3.28 10.62
N THR A 49 -16.44 -4.11 11.58
CA THR A 49 -16.97 -4.13 12.96
C THR A 49 -16.21 -3.25 13.94
N TYR A 50 -14.94 -2.92 13.65
CA TYR A 50 -14.12 -2.10 14.55
C TYR A 50 -14.72 -0.72 14.73
N LYS A 51 -14.99 -0.33 15.96
CA LYS A 51 -15.44 1.02 16.31
C LYS A 51 -14.23 1.85 16.66
N VAL A 52 -13.89 2.78 15.80
CA VAL A 52 -12.82 3.75 16.03
C VAL A 52 -13.24 4.65 17.20
N PRO A 53 -12.44 4.79 18.26
CA PRO A 53 -12.75 5.71 19.35
C PRO A 53 -12.80 7.17 18.87
N GLU A 54 -13.60 7.99 19.53
CA GLU A 54 -13.71 9.43 19.25
C GLU A 54 -12.34 10.11 19.27
N GLY A 55 -12.08 10.99 18.32
CA GLY A 55 -10.81 11.68 18.17
C GLY A 55 -9.65 10.81 17.71
N GLN A 56 -9.94 9.62 17.17
CA GLN A 56 -8.93 8.72 16.60
C GLN A 56 -9.23 8.37 15.15
N VAL A 57 -8.23 7.86 14.46
CA VAL A 57 -8.34 7.29 13.12
C VAL A 57 -7.62 5.94 13.09
N ALA A 58 -8.23 4.95 12.47
CA ALA A 58 -7.63 3.63 12.29
C ALA A 58 -7.13 3.44 10.87
N LEU A 59 -5.91 2.92 10.74
CA LEU A 59 -5.24 2.62 9.50
C LEU A 59 -4.90 1.13 9.48
N TRP A 60 -5.30 0.39 8.45
CA TRP A 60 -4.86 -0.99 8.21
C TRP A 60 -3.95 -1.01 7.00
N TRP A 61 -2.74 -1.51 7.19
CA TRP A 61 -1.83 -1.74 6.07
C TRP A 61 -2.13 -3.09 5.42
N CYS A 62 -2.54 -3.08 4.16
CA CYS A 62 -2.90 -4.29 3.41
C CYS A 62 -1.73 -4.85 2.58
N GLY A 63 -0.52 -4.34 2.79
CA GLY A 63 0.68 -4.70 2.04
C GLY A 63 0.89 -3.84 0.79
N GLY A 64 2.14 -3.70 0.36
CA GLY A 64 2.48 -2.81 -0.74
C GLY A 64 2.03 -1.38 -0.50
N PRO A 65 1.41 -0.71 -1.49
CA PRO A 65 0.87 0.64 -1.34
C PRO A 65 -0.50 0.69 -0.66
N SER A 66 -1.08 -0.45 -0.31
CA SER A 66 -2.51 -0.59 -0.03
C SER A 66 -2.86 -0.29 1.42
N TRP A 67 -3.77 0.65 1.63
CA TRP A 67 -4.26 1.03 2.95
C TRP A 67 -5.78 1.11 3.02
N VAL A 68 -6.30 0.84 4.22
CA VAL A 68 -7.67 1.18 4.59
C VAL A 68 -7.63 2.18 5.73
N LEU A 69 -8.29 3.31 5.56
CA LEU A 69 -8.48 4.31 6.62
C LEU A 69 -9.94 4.26 7.09
N LYS A 70 -10.14 4.27 8.41
CA LYS A 70 -11.47 4.39 9.02
C LYS A 70 -11.47 5.51 10.06
N THR A 71 -12.44 6.43 9.90
CA THR A 71 -12.63 7.54 10.82
C THR A 71 -13.50 7.15 12.02
N ASP A 72 -13.47 7.94 13.08
CA ASP A 72 -14.33 7.79 14.26
C ASP A 72 -15.81 7.98 13.95
N GLU A 73 -16.17 8.75 12.93
CA GLU A 73 -17.53 8.84 12.39
C GLU A 73 -17.94 7.61 11.56
N GLY A 74 -17.00 6.66 11.35
CA GLY A 74 -17.21 5.42 10.62
C GLY A 74 -17.13 5.54 9.10
N GLY A 75 -16.51 6.59 8.55
CA GLY A 75 -16.12 6.66 7.14
C GLY A 75 -15.00 5.68 6.84
N ILE A 76 -15.10 4.92 5.76
CA ILE A 76 -14.12 3.89 5.36
C ILE A 76 -13.60 4.21 3.97
N TYR A 77 -12.29 4.25 3.81
CA TYR A 77 -11.61 4.67 2.58
C TYR A 77 -10.53 3.68 2.17
N TRP A 78 -10.50 3.32 0.90
CA TRP A 78 -9.37 2.63 0.29
C TRP A 78 -8.38 3.64 -0.27
N ILE A 79 -7.10 3.39 -0.05
CA ILE A 79 -6.00 4.10 -0.68
C ILE A 79 -5.14 3.06 -1.38
N ASP A 80 -4.98 3.20 -2.70
CA ASP A 80 -4.16 2.37 -3.57
C ASP A 80 -4.36 0.86 -3.34
N GLN A 81 -5.62 0.44 -3.31
CA GLN A 81 -5.94 -0.95 -2.99
C GLN A 81 -5.54 -1.88 -4.13
N TYR A 82 -4.57 -2.76 -3.87
CA TYR A 82 -4.06 -3.77 -4.78
C TYR A 82 -4.51 -5.16 -4.38
N CYS A 83 -5.38 -5.77 -5.18
CA CYS A 83 -5.93 -7.12 -4.98
C CYS A 83 -5.58 -8.06 -6.13
N GLY A 84 -4.88 -7.58 -7.13
CA GLY A 84 -4.50 -8.33 -8.31
C GLY A 84 -3.40 -9.37 -8.08
N PRO A 85 -3.16 -10.23 -9.07
CA PRO A 85 -2.13 -11.26 -9.01
C PRO A 85 -0.72 -10.68 -9.11
N SER A 86 0.26 -11.51 -8.78
CA SER A 86 1.69 -11.18 -8.87
C SER A 86 2.14 -10.78 -10.27
N LEU A 87 1.53 -11.38 -11.30
CA LEU A 87 1.89 -11.06 -12.67
C LEU A 87 1.06 -9.92 -13.20
N TYR A 88 1.68 -9.12 -14.05
CA TYR A 88 0.98 -8.12 -14.81
C TYR A 88 -0.02 -8.76 -15.75
N THR A 89 -1.30 -8.60 -15.47
CA THR A 89 -2.40 -9.22 -16.21
C THR A 89 -3.19 -8.23 -17.05
N GLU A 90 -2.96 -6.94 -16.88
CA GLU A 90 -3.68 -5.92 -17.60
C GLU A 90 -3.23 -5.82 -19.05
N ALA A 91 -4.17 -6.02 -19.98
CA ALA A 91 -3.93 -5.83 -21.41
C ALA A 91 -4.02 -4.36 -21.81
N VAL A 92 -4.66 -3.53 -20.98
CA VAL A 92 -4.93 -2.11 -21.24
C VAL A 92 -4.54 -1.29 -20.03
N GLY A 93 -3.89 -0.17 -20.30
CA GLY A 93 -3.36 0.68 -19.24
C GLY A 93 -1.98 0.20 -18.83
N ASN A 94 -1.02 0.61 -19.58
CA ASN A 94 0.35 0.24 -19.37
C ASN A 94 0.86 0.75 -18.03
N CYS A 95 1.21 -0.16 -17.15
CA CYS A 95 2.32 0.10 -16.29
C CYS A 95 3.57 0.17 -17.17
N GLY A 96 4.05 1.35 -17.46
CA GLY A 96 5.23 1.51 -18.31
C GLY A 96 6.46 0.89 -17.68
N VAL A 97 6.56 0.88 -16.35
CA VAL A 97 7.61 0.18 -15.58
C VAL A 97 7.58 -1.31 -15.87
N CYS A 98 6.42 -1.93 -15.80
CA CYS A 98 6.26 -3.33 -16.09
C CYS A 98 6.65 -3.66 -17.53
N LYS A 99 6.32 -2.79 -18.48
CA LYS A 99 6.68 -2.91 -19.87
C LYS A 99 8.18 -2.70 -20.10
N GLN A 100 8.77 -1.69 -19.46
CA GLN A 100 10.19 -1.35 -19.58
C GLN A 100 11.09 -2.35 -18.86
N ALA A 101 10.69 -2.81 -17.69
CA ALA A 101 11.47 -3.73 -16.87
C ALA A 101 11.26 -5.21 -17.24
N GLY A 102 10.43 -5.51 -18.25
CA GLY A 102 10.15 -6.88 -18.64
C GLY A 102 9.36 -7.65 -17.59
N ALA A 103 8.28 -7.08 -17.12
CA ALA A 103 7.39 -7.61 -16.06
C ALA A 103 6.82 -9.02 -16.28
N LYS A 104 7.14 -9.64 -17.38
CA LYS A 104 6.82 -11.05 -17.65
C LYS A 104 7.75 -12.02 -16.91
N SER A 105 8.59 -11.51 -16.04
CA SER A 105 9.57 -12.28 -15.27
C SER A 105 9.07 -12.52 -13.84
N ILE A 106 9.52 -13.61 -13.23
CA ILE A 106 9.25 -13.93 -11.83
C ILE A 106 9.76 -12.86 -10.85
N ASN A 107 10.62 -11.96 -11.31
CA ASN A 107 11.10 -10.84 -10.49
C ASN A 107 9.98 -9.90 -10.02
N TRP A 108 8.84 -9.91 -10.72
CA TRP A 108 7.64 -9.18 -10.36
C TRP A 108 6.66 -10.04 -9.52
N LEU A 109 7.20 -11.03 -8.83
CA LEU A 109 6.41 -11.81 -7.90
C LEU A 109 5.97 -10.93 -6.75
N ARG A 110 4.66 -10.89 -6.49
CA ARG A 110 4.09 -10.26 -5.31
C ARG A 110 4.55 -11.00 -4.05
N LEU A 111 5.01 -10.27 -3.03
CA LEU A 111 5.52 -10.85 -1.78
C LEU A 111 4.50 -10.82 -0.65
N ASN A 112 3.63 -9.80 -0.63
CA ASN A 112 2.64 -9.68 0.43
C ASN A 112 1.40 -10.56 0.16
N PRO A 113 0.79 -11.13 1.21
CA PRO A 113 -0.45 -11.89 1.08
C PRO A 113 -1.64 -10.97 0.76
N GLN A 114 -2.72 -11.57 0.21
CA GLN A 114 -4.01 -10.93 0.13
C GLN A 114 -4.68 -10.96 1.50
N VAL A 115 -4.90 -9.79 2.11
CA VAL A 115 -5.46 -9.70 3.46
C VAL A 115 -6.89 -9.17 3.50
N ILE A 116 -7.45 -8.79 2.35
CA ILE A 116 -8.87 -8.45 2.20
C ILE A 116 -9.46 -9.17 0.98
N ASP A 117 -10.74 -9.47 1.04
CA ASP A 117 -11.55 -9.91 -0.09
C ASP A 117 -12.30 -8.70 -0.65
N PRO A 118 -11.92 -8.14 -1.80
CA PRO A 118 -12.52 -6.92 -2.30
C PRO A 118 -14.00 -7.09 -2.67
N TRP A 119 -14.44 -8.31 -3.05
CA TRP A 119 -15.86 -8.60 -3.35
C TRP A 119 -16.74 -8.74 -2.11
N GLN A 120 -16.16 -8.93 -0.94
CA GLN A 120 -16.88 -9.00 0.33
C GLN A 120 -16.67 -7.77 1.20
N PHE A 121 -16.00 -6.74 0.70
CA PHE A 121 -15.75 -5.51 1.43
C PHE A 121 -17.04 -4.69 1.56
N LYS A 122 -17.32 -4.18 2.78
CA LYS A 122 -18.55 -3.46 3.09
C LYS A 122 -18.27 -2.08 3.66
N GLY A 123 -19.17 -1.13 3.34
CA GLY A 123 -19.17 0.19 3.94
C GLY A 123 -18.10 1.14 3.37
N LEU A 124 -17.61 0.88 2.17
CA LEU A 124 -16.65 1.75 1.51
C LEU A 124 -17.29 3.08 1.09
N ASP A 125 -16.72 4.20 1.57
CA ASP A 125 -17.22 5.55 1.32
C ASP A 125 -16.40 6.31 0.26
N GLY A 126 -15.17 5.85 -0.06
CA GLY A 126 -14.31 6.44 -1.09
C GLY A 126 -13.13 5.53 -1.44
N ALA A 127 -12.70 5.58 -2.71
CA ALA A 127 -11.50 4.92 -3.19
C ALA A 127 -10.55 5.95 -3.79
N PHE A 128 -9.33 6.03 -3.28
CA PHE A 128 -8.31 7.00 -3.64
C PHE A 128 -7.17 6.29 -4.35
N ILE A 129 -6.79 6.80 -5.51
CA ILE A 129 -5.78 6.22 -6.39
C ILE A 129 -4.73 7.28 -6.66
N THR A 130 -3.51 7.07 -6.17
CA THR A 130 -2.43 8.06 -6.29
C THR A 130 -1.94 8.22 -7.71
N HIS A 131 -1.85 7.13 -8.47
CA HIS A 131 -1.42 7.15 -9.87
C HIS A 131 -1.88 5.89 -10.64
N MET A 132 -1.49 5.74 -11.90
CA MET A 132 -2.08 4.74 -12.81
C MET A 132 -1.43 3.36 -12.76
N HIS A 133 -0.33 3.13 -12.06
CA HIS A 133 0.33 1.82 -12.04
C HIS A 133 -0.61 0.73 -11.52
N GLN A 134 -0.33 -0.52 -11.90
CA GLN A 134 -1.25 -1.65 -11.64
C GLN A 134 -1.52 -1.86 -10.15
N ASP A 135 -0.49 -1.74 -9.34
CA ASP A 135 -0.54 -1.96 -7.90
C ASP A 135 -1.19 -0.80 -7.11
N HIS A 136 -1.52 0.30 -7.77
CA HIS A 136 -2.27 1.45 -7.21
C HIS A 136 -3.67 1.58 -7.84
N CYS A 137 -3.76 1.42 -9.16
CA CYS A 137 -5.01 1.42 -9.91
C CYS A 137 -5.30 0.01 -10.41
N ASP A 138 -5.72 -0.85 -9.48
CA ASP A 138 -5.89 -2.29 -9.70
C ASP A 138 -7.24 -2.64 -10.31
N LEU A 139 -7.20 -3.42 -11.38
CA LEU A 139 -8.40 -3.86 -12.10
C LEU A 139 -9.36 -4.65 -11.20
N TYR A 140 -8.85 -5.56 -10.37
CA TYR A 140 -9.67 -6.44 -9.53
C TYR A 140 -10.35 -5.66 -8.40
N ALA A 141 -9.61 -4.77 -7.72
CA ALA A 141 -10.16 -3.90 -6.69
C ALA A 141 -11.23 -2.97 -7.27
N VAL A 142 -10.96 -2.36 -8.44
CA VAL A 142 -11.92 -1.47 -9.12
C VAL A 142 -13.17 -2.24 -9.55
N LYS A 143 -13.05 -3.41 -10.19
CA LYS A 143 -14.20 -4.21 -10.61
C LYS A 143 -15.03 -4.70 -9.42
N ALA A 144 -14.37 -5.10 -8.33
CA ALA A 144 -15.05 -5.46 -7.09
C ALA A 144 -15.84 -4.29 -6.51
N ALA A 145 -15.20 -3.13 -6.35
CA ALA A 145 -15.84 -1.92 -5.85
C ALA A 145 -17.01 -1.45 -6.73
N LEU A 146 -16.90 -1.61 -8.05
CA LEU A 146 -18.00 -1.31 -8.98
C LEU A 146 -19.22 -2.19 -8.75
N LYS A 147 -19.02 -3.49 -8.45
CA LYS A 147 -20.10 -4.46 -8.28
C LYS A 147 -20.72 -4.44 -6.89
N THR A 148 -19.95 -4.07 -5.89
CA THR A 148 -20.36 -4.24 -4.47
C THR A 148 -20.69 -2.95 -3.74
N THR A 149 -20.36 -1.80 -4.33
CA THR A 149 -20.53 -0.47 -3.72
C THR A 149 -20.96 0.58 -4.74
N ASP A 150 -21.36 1.75 -4.26
CA ASP A 150 -21.61 2.95 -5.08
C ASP A 150 -20.49 3.99 -4.94
N VAL A 151 -19.30 3.55 -4.50
CA VAL A 151 -18.15 4.43 -4.18
C VAL A 151 -17.71 5.27 -5.38
N LYS A 152 -17.23 6.48 -5.11
CA LYS A 152 -16.49 7.31 -6.08
C LYS A 152 -15.00 6.99 -6.01
N PHE A 153 -14.34 7.04 -7.17
CA PHE A 153 -12.91 6.94 -7.31
C PHE A 153 -12.31 8.33 -7.50
N TYR A 154 -11.38 8.69 -6.65
CA TYR A 154 -10.64 9.96 -6.68
C TYR A 154 -9.24 9.69 -7.21
N ALA A 155 -8.89 10.29 -8.35
CA ALA A 155 -7.67 9.91 -9.06
C ALA A 155 -7.17 11.05 -9.96
N PRO A 156 -5.84 11.16 -10.24
CA PRO A 156 -5.31 12.07 -11.23
C PRO A 156 -5.72 11.68 -12.64
N TYR A 157 -5.50 12.58 -13.59
CA TYR A 157 -5.97 12.44 -14.98
C TYR A 157 -5.61 11.08 -15.62
N MET A 158 -4.37 10.60 -15.47
CA MET A 158 -3.95 9.33 -16.08
C MET A 158 -4.62 8.11 -15.45
N ALA A 159 -4.80 8.11 -14.13
CA ALA A 159 -5.56 7.06 -13.46
C ALA A 159 -7.05 7.12 -13.82
N CYS A 160 -7.63 8.32 -13.99
CA CYS A 160 -9.00 8.48 -14.52
C CYS A 160 -9.14 7.91 -15.94
N LYS A 161 -8.13 8.12 -16.81
CA LYS A 161 -8.11 7.52 -18.14
C LYS A 161 -8.12 5.99 -18.06
N LYS A 162 -7.35 5.42 -17.13
CA LYS A 162 -7.31 3.97 -16.88
C LYS A 162 -8.63 3.46 -16.33
N LEU A 163 -9.25 4.17 -15.36
CA LEU A 163 -10.57 3.83 -14.82
C LEU A 163 -11.66 3.79 -15.91
N ARG A 164 -11.63 4.72 -16.86
CA ARG A 164 -12.52 4.67 -18.03
C ARG A 164 -12.27 3.43 -18.90
N GLY A 165 -11.00 3.03 -19.05
CA GLY A 165 -10.63 1.77 -19.71
C GLY A 165 -11.15 0.55 -18.96
N PHE A 166 -11.36 0.63 -17.66
CA PHE A 166 -12.01 -0.40 -16.84
C PHE A 166 -13.53 -0.30 -16.84
N GLU A 167 -14.11 0.54 -17.68
CA GLU A 167 -15.55 0.78 -17.82
C GLU A 167 -16.19 1.36 -16.55
N VAL A 168 -15.42 2.13 -15.75
CA VAL A 168 -15.99 2.88 -14.62
C VAL A 168 -16.89 3.99 -15.16
N PRO A 169 -18.15 4.10 -14.74
CA PRO A 169 -19.04 5.17 -15.16
C PRO A 169 -18.50 6.54 -14.76
N GLU A 170 -18.64 7.54 -15.64
CA GLU A 170 -18.13 8.89 -15.40
C GLU A 170 -18.68 9.53 -14.09
N SER A 171 -19.92 9.18 -13.73
CA SER A 171 -20.54 9.64 -12.47
C SER A 171 -19.81 9.14 -11.21
N ARG A 172 -18.98 8.11 -11.33
CA ARG A 172 -18.19 7.54 -10.23
C ARG A 172 -16.71 7.94 -10.27
N ILE A 173 -16.28 8.71 -11.28
CA ILE A 173 -14.91 9.21 -11.40
C ILE A 173 -14.87 10.65 -10.93
N HIS A 174 -13.97 10.95 -10.01
CA HIS A 174 -13.62 12.30 -9.60
C HIS A 174 -12.14 12.54 -9.92
N MET A 175 -11.90 13.35 -10.94
CA MET A 175 -10.53 13.73 -11.31
C MET A 175 -10.00 14.76 -10.32
N THR A 176 -8.90 14.44 -9.64
CA THR A 176 -8.27 15.32 -8.66
C THR A 176 -7.63 16.54 -9.31
N ARG A 177 -7.64 17.66 -8.60
CA ARG A 177 -6.93 18.89 -8.95
C ARG A 177 -6.20 19.41 -7.73
N LEU A 178 -4.98 19.85 -7.90
CA LEU A 178 -4.18 20.40 -6.81
C LEU A 178 -4.91 21.50 -6.05
N GLY A 179 -4.88 21.42 -4.73
CA GLY A 179 -5.52 22.37 -3.83
C GLY A 179 -7.05 22.24 -3.73
N GLU A 180 -7.66 21.34 -4.52
CA GLU A 180 -9.05 20.98 -4.34
C GLU A 180 -9.19 20.09 -3.10
N SER A 181 -10.32 20.19 -2.41
CA SER A 181 -10.67 19.30 -1.31
C SER A 181 -12.08 18.77 -1.44
N VAL A 182 -12.32 17.59 -0.90
CA VAL A 182 -13.64 16.97 -0.83
C VAL A 182 -14.02 16.67 0.62
N GLN A 183 -15.28 16.97 0.95
CA GLN A 183 -15.85 16.63 2.25
C GLN A 183 -16.44 15.23 2.19
N LEU A 184 -16.02 14.39 3.12
CA LEU A 184 -16.47 13.02 3.26
C LEU A 184 -16.83 12.72 4.71
N LYS A 185 -17.30 11.52 4.99
CA LYS A 185 -17.71 11.11 6.32
C LYS A 185 -16.52 11.04 7.29
N GLY A 186 -16.42 11.99 8.21
CA GLY A 186 -15.35 12.09 9.20
C GLY A 186 -13.98 12.54 8.65
N ALA A 187 -13.93 13.02 7.39
CA ALA A 187 -12.69 13.53 6.80
C ALA A 187 -12.94 14.61 5.74
N THR A 188 -12.02 15.57 5.67
CA THR A 188 -11.80 16.40 4.49
C THR A 188 -10.55 15.90 3.80
N VAL A 189 -10.64 15.55 2.53
CA VAL A 189 -9.47 15.07 1.78
C VAL A 189 -9.02 16.15 0.81
N GLU A 190 -7.78 16.59 0.95
CA GLU A 190 -7.15 17.59 0.10
C GLU A 190 -6.15 16.92 -0.84
N PHE A 191 -6.11 17.39 -2.10
CA PHE A 191 -5.27 16.82 -3.14
C PHE A 191 -3.99 17.64 -3.27
N LEU A 192 -2.86 17.00 -2.95
CA LEU A 192 -1.55 17.63 -2.92
C LEU A 192 -0.64 17.10 -4.02
N MET A 193 0.46 17.83 -4.26
CA MET A 193 1.49 17.41 -5.20
C MET A 193 2.12 16.09 -4.76
N CYS A 194 2.31 15.19 -5.73
CA CYS A 194 3.11 13.99 -5.63
C CYS A 194 4.25 14.08 -6.65
N TYR A 195 5.40 13.48 -6.36
CA TYR A 195 6.60 13.56 -7.22
C TYR A 195 7.05 12.17 -7.67
N ASP A 196 6.20 11.48 -8.43
CA ASP A 196 6.48 10.17 -9.00
C ASP A 196 7.05 10.32 -10.42
N ASP A 197 8.38 10.26 -10.54
CA ASP A 197 9.09 10.33 -11.82
C ASP A 197 8.76 9.16 -12.74
N THR A 198 8.46 7.98 -12.18
CA THR A 198 8.09 6.82 -12.97
C THR A 198 6.70 7.00 -13.55
N ALA A 199 5.74 7.52 -12.79
CA ALA A 199 4.41 7.79 -13.31
C ALA A 199 4.43 8.74 -14.52
N ILE A 200 5.22 9.82 -14.47
CA ILE A 200 5.30 10.76 -15.61
C ILE A 200 6.00 10.17 -16.84
N ARG A 201 6.96 9.26 -16.66
CA ARG A 201 7.70 8.62 -17.77
C ARG A 201 6.93 7.45 -18.41
N THR A 202 6.01 6.87 -17.68
CA THR A 202 5.26 5.69 -18.12
C THR A 202 3.92 6.02 -18.76
N THR A 203 3.59 7.30 -18.87
CA THR A 203 2.44 7.77 -19.62
C THR A 203 2.60 7.46 -21.12
N GLU A 204 1.49 7.14 -21.76
CA GLU A 204 1.50 6.96 -23.22
C GLU A 204 1.68 8.29 -23.94
N GLY A 205 2.61 8.32 -24.89
CA GLY A 205 2.82 9.47 -25.77
C GLY A 205 4.24 10.02 -25.68
N PRO A 206 4.61 10.92 -26.60
CA PRO A 206 5.93 11.55 -26.65
C PRO A 206 6.11 12.67 -25.62
N ASP A 207 5.02 13.14 -25.02
CA ASP A 207 5.03 14.28 -24.13
C ASP A 207 5.13 13.85 -22.66
N VAL A 208 6.05 14.45 -21.93
CA VAL A 208 6.14 14.30 -20.48
C VAL A 208 5.00 15.10 -19.87
N LEU A 209 4.12 14.41 -19.13
CA LEU A 209 3.01 15.05 -18.43
C LEU A 209 3.52 15.77 -17.16
N PRO A 210 2.87 16.87 -16.76
CA PRO A 210 3.07 17.42 -15.42
C PRO A 210 2.71 16.41 -14.34
N TYR A 211 3.41 16.45 -13.21
CA TYR A 211 3.13 15.58 -12.06
C TYR A 211 1.65 15.57 -11.69
N GLU A 212 1.00 16.73 -11.63
CA GLU A 212 -0.40 16.90 -11.25
C GLU A 212 -1.41 16.12 -12.11
N LEU A 213 -1.02 15.76 -13.34
CA LEU A 213 -1.84 14.93 -14.23
C LEU A 213 -1.50 13.44 -14.10
N ALA A 214 -0.31 13.11 -13.62
CA ALA A 214 0.18 11.74 -13.51
C ALA A 214 -0.07 11.14 -12.11
N CYS A 215 0.15 11.93 -11.06
CA CYS A 215 0.10 11.46 -9.66
C CYS A 215 -0.46 12.52 -8.70
N THR A 216 -0.96 12.07 -7.56
CA THR A 216 -1.57 12.91 -6.51
C THR A 216 -1.32 12.30 -5.14
N SER A 217 -0.87 13.09 -4.17
CA SER A 217 -0.88 12.73 -2.76
C SER A 217 -2.21 13.14 -2.10
N PHE A 218 -2.66 12.38 -1.10
CA PHE A 218 -3.92 12.61 -0.41
C PHE A 218 -3.71 12.97 1.04
N LEU A 219 -4.14 14.17 1.44
CA LEU A 219 -4.13 14.61 2.83
C LEU A 219 -5.52 14.45 3.45
N PHE A 220 -5.68 13.44 4.29
CA PHE A 220 -6.90 13.20 5.07
C PHE A 220 -6.84 14.03 6.35
N ARG A 221 -7.68 15.06 6.43
CA ARG A 221 -7.86 15.89 7.62
C ARG A 221 -9.03 15.31 8.43
N THR A 222 -8.71 14.68 9.55
CA THR A 222 -9.66 13.98 10.42
C THR A 222 -9.73 14.64 11.79
N SER A 223 -10.65 14.21 12.65
CA SER A 223 -10.70 14.60 14.07
C SER A 223 -9.42 14.25 14.84
N ALA A 224 -8.71 13.19 14.41
CA ALA A 224 -7.47 12.72 15.02
C ALA A 224 -6.24 13.53 14.60
N GLY A 225 -6.27 14.15 13.43
CA GLY A 225 -5.16 14.87 12.81
C GLY A 225 -5.09 14.68 11.31
N ASN A 226 -3.97 15.08 10.73
CA ASN A 226 -3.70 15.12 9.30
C ASN A 226 -2.87 13.91 8.87
N ILE A 227 -3.43 13.03 8.05
CA ILE A 227 -2.80 11.80 7.57
C ILE A 227 -2.50 11.98 6.07
N LEU A 228 -1.22 12.00 5.71
CA LEU A 228 -0.76 12.17 4.33
C LEU A 228 -0.36 10.83 3.72
N PHE A 229 -1.08 10.41 2.69
CA PHE A 229 -0.68 9.30 1.80
C PHE A 229 0.03 9.89 0.60
N MET A 230 1.31 9.59 0.46
CA MET A 230 2.17 10.22 -0.55
C MET A 230 2.13 9.46 -1.88
N GLY A 231 1.79 8.17 -1.87
CA GLY A 231 1.92 7.29 -3.02
C GLY A 231 3.38 6.97 -3.32
N ASP A 232 3.64 6.41 -4.50
CA ASP A 232 4.99 6.25 -5.00
C ASP A 232 5.59 7.63 -5.27
N THR A 233 6.80 7.86 -4.79
CA THR A 233 7.37 9.19 -4.88
C THR A 233 8.89 9.16 -4.79
N TRP A 234 9.50 10.27 -5.19
CA TRP A 234 10.90 10.55 -5.01
C TRP A 234 11.08 11.79 -4.16
N PHE A 235 12.21 11.92 -3.45
CA PHE A 235 12.45 13.15 -2.70
C PHE A 235 12.46 14.37 -3.64
N ASN A 236 11.67 15.36 -3.27
CA ASN A 236 11.59 16.64 -3.93
C ASN A 236 11.51 17.78 -2.91
N ASP A 237 12.18 18.89 -3.16
CA ASP A 237 12.16 20.05 -2.24
C ASP A 237 10.76 20.65 -2.06
N GLY A 238 9.82 20.36 -2.97
CA GLY A 238 8.42 20.75 -2.84
C GLY A 238 7.73 20.19 -1.60
N TYR A 239 8.23 19.09 -1.02
CA TYR A 239 7.73 18.58 0.26
C TYR A 239 7.99 19.54 1.43
N THR A 240 9.02 20.41 1.33
CA THR A 240 9.23 21.47 2.31
C THR A 240 8.08 22.49 2.31
N GLN A 241 7.53 22.78 1.12
CA GLN A 241 6.36 23.65 1.04
C GLN A 241 5.13 23.01 1.69
N ILE A 242 4.91 21.71 1.42
CA ILE A 242 3.80 20.97 2.06
C ILE A 242 3.98 20.98 3.59
N GLY A 243 5.18 20.73 4.10
CA GLY A 243 5.47 20.77 5.54
C GLY A 243 5.32 22.15 6.18
N ASN A 244 5.49 23.24 5.40
CA ASN A 244 5.26 24.61 5.87
C ASN A 244 3.78 24.97 5.86
N ASP A 245 3.00 24.44 4.91
CA ASP A 245 1.59 24.79 4.73
C ASP A 245 0.65 23.92 5.59
N TYR A 246 1.10 22.72 5.96
CA TYR A 246 0.29 21.73 6.69
C TYR A 246 1.00 21.16 7.90
N ASP A 247 0.26 21.00 9.00
CA ASP A 247 0.72 20.26 10.18
C ASP A 247 0.49 18.75 9.94
N ILE A 248 1.54 18.02 9.54
CA ILE A 248 1.43 16.61 9.17
C ILE A 248 1.59 15.73 10.42
N ASP A 249 0.52 15.04 10.80
CA ASP A 249 0.54 14.11 11.94
C ASP A 249 1.15 12.76 11.56
N VAL A 250 0.71 12.18 10.45
CA VAL A 250 1.24 10.92 9.92
C VAL A 250 1.52 11.09 8.43
N ALA A 251 2.74 10.80 8.00
CA ALA A 251 3.12 10.67 6.60
C ALA A 251 3.36 9.19 6.28
N ILE A 252 2.78 8.72 5.18
CA ILE A 252 2.92 7.35 4.69
C ILE A 252 3.50 7.44 3.29
N ALA A 253 4.64 6.79 3.08
CA ALA A 253 5.34 6.86 1.81
C ALA A 253 6.19 5.61 1.56
N ASP A 254 6.43 5.37 0.28
CA ASP A 254 7.17 4.24 -0.21
C ASP A 254 8.65 4.24 0.21
N ILE A 255 9.19 3.04 0.39
CA ILE A 255 10.62 2.77 0.54
C ILE A 255 10.99 1.46 -0.16
N GLY A 256 12.12 1.41 -0.82
CA GLY A 256 12.58 0.16 -1.45
C GLY A 256 13.71 0.34 -2.43
N PHE A 257 13.84 -0.64 -3.31
CA PHE A 257 14.78 -0.60 -4.42
C PHE A 257 14.06 -0.30 -5.71
N ASN A 258 14.67 0.54 -6.54
CA ASN A 258 14.15 0.80 -7.86
C ASN A 258 14.53 -0.32 -8.82
N ALA A 259 13.54 -0.90 -9.49
CA ALA A 259 13.79 -1.79 -10.62
C ALA A 259 14.46 -1.00 -11.76
N PRO A 260 15.18 -1.67 -12.69
CA PRO A 260 15.76 -0.98 -13.84
C PRO A 260 14.72 -0.17 -14.61
N GLY A 261 14.93 1.13 -14.73
CA GLY A 261 14.02 2.08 -15.40
C GLY A 261 12.98 2.71 -14.49
N ALA A 262 12.85 2.31 -13.24
CA ALA A 262 12.02 2.95 -12.24
C ALA A 262 12.81 3.99 -11.43
N THR A 263 12.11 5.03 -10.97
CA THR A 263 12.66 6.07 -10.07
C THR A 263 11.51 6.59 -9.22
N ASP A 264 10.92 5.69 -8.46
CA ASP A 264 9.70 5.91 -7.68
C ASP A 264 9.77 5.32 -6.26
N LYS A 265 10.90 4.73 -5.88
CA LYS A 265 11.10 4.24 -4.52
C LYS A 265 12.18 5.05 -3.83
N MET A 266 11.85 5.58 -2.67
CA MET A 266 12.79 6.34 -1.86
C MET A 266 13.83 5.42 -1.19
N THR A 267 15.07 5.90 -1.15
CA THR A 267 16.08 5.30 -0.28
C THR A 267 15.78 5.63 1.20
N PRO A 268 16.38 4.89 2.17
CA PRO A 268 16.27 5.26 3.58
C PRO A 268 16.69 6.71 3.86
N TYR A 269 17.72 7.20 3.17
CA TYR A 269 18.18 8.58 3.28
C TYR A 269 17.14 9.59 2.77
N ASP A 270 16.48 9.29 1.64
CA ASP A 270 15.43 10.15 1.09
C ASP A 270 14.21 10.19 2.01
N CYS A 271 13.85 9.06 2.64
CA CYS A 271 12.77 9.02 3.63
C CYS A 271 13.07 9.93 4.85
N VAL A 272 14.33 9.97 5.32
CA VAL A 272 14.74 10.91 6.38
C VAL A 272 14.60 12.36 5.91
N ARG A 273 15.03 12.67 4.67
CA ARG A 273 14.89 14.01 4.08
C ARG A 273 13.42 14.44 3.96
N VAL A 274 12.57 13.54 3.48
CA VAL A 274 11.12 13.79 3.36
C VAL A 274 10.50 13.97 4.73
N SER A 275 10.80 13.11 5.70
CA SER A 275 10.31 13.23 7.08
C SER A 275 10.66 14.61 7.68
N LYS A 276 11.89 15.08 7.43
CA LYS A 276 12.34 16.41 7.84
C LYS A 276 11.61 17.52 7.09
N ALA A 277 11.48 17.40 5.79
CA ALA A 277 10.82 18.41 4.93
C ALA A 277 9.36 18.59 5.33
N LEU A 278 8.64 17.51 5.61
CA LEU A 278 7.26 17.50 6.07
C LEU A 278 7.11 17.89 7.54
N ASN A 279 8.19 17.82 8.34
CA ASN A 279 8.13 17.93 9.81
C ASN A 279 7.04 17.01 10.41
N ALA A 280 6.85 15.83 9.81
CA ALA A 280 5.82 14.88 10.19
C ALA A 280 6.06 14.34 11.62
N LYS A 281 4.99 14.20 12.41
CA LYS A 281 5.09 13.64 13.77
C LYS A 281 5.34 12.14 13.76
N VAL A 282 4.77 11.43 12.77
CA VAL A 282 5.00 10.02 12.52
C VAL A 282 5.28 9.82 11.03
N PHE A 283 6.26 8.98 10.71
CA PHE A 283 6.52 8.52 9.35
C PHE A 283 6.41 7.00 9.30
N ILE A 284 5.58 6.49 8.41
CA ILE A 284 5.34 5.07 8.19
C ILE A 284 5.82 4.73 6.79
N PRO A 285 6.95 4.01 6.64
CA PRO A 285 7.35 3.51 5.34
C PRO A 285 6.42 2.37 4.91
N ASP A 286 6.05 2.35 3.62
CA ASP A 286 5.29 1.26 3.01
C ASP A 286 5.92 0.76 1.71
N HIS A 287 5.20 -0.03 0.94
CA HIS A 287 5.56 -0.53 -0.39
C HIS A 287 6.82 -1.42 -0.47
N TYR A 288 7.52 -1.65 0.63
CA TYR A 288 8.79 -2.41 0.66
C TYR A 288 8.62 -3.93 0.53
N ASP A 289 7.38 -4.42 0.54
CA ASP A 289 7.04 -5.85 0.47
C ASP A 289 6.21 -6.21 -0.77
N ASN A 290 6.07 -5.29 -1.73
CA ASN A 290 5.15 -5.49 -2.84
C ASN A 290 5.70 -6.47 -3.88
N TRP A 291 6.87 -6.19 -4.46
CA TRP A 291 7.45 -6.95 -5.53
C TRP A 291 8.84 -7.48 -5.16
N ALA A 292 9.18 -8.70 -5.59
CA ALA A 292 10.47 -9.32 -5.29
C ALA A 292 11.68 -8.50 -5.76
N ASN A 293 11.54 -7.76 -6.85
CA ASN A 293 12.60 -6.92 -7.42
C ASN A 293 12.67 -5.50 -6.81
N CYS A 294 11.69 -5.12 -6.01
CA CYS A 294 11.62 -3.82 -5.35
C CYS A 294 11.59 -3.95 -3.82
N ALA A 295 11.68 -5.18 -3.31
CA ALA A 295 11.62 -5.44 -1.87
C ALA A 295 12.76 -4.73 -1.12
N GLY A 296 12.41 -4.12 0.00
CA GLY A 296 13.33 -3.40 0.87
C GLY A 296 13.27 -3.86 2.32
N ASP A 297 14.30 -3.53 3.09
CA ASP A 297 14.27 -3.68 4.55
C ASP A 297 13.94 -2.33 5.20
N PRO A 298 12.71 -2.12 5.70
CA PRO A 298 12.31 -0.84 6.28
C PRO A 298 13.11 -0.48 7.54
N SER A 299 13.78 -1.45 8.18
CA SER A 299 14.66 -1.18 9.33
C SER A 299 15.91 -0.37 8.94
N MET A 300 16.25 -0.33 7.66
CA MET A 300 17.31 0.54 7.15
C MET A 300 17.01 2.02 7.37
N LEU A 301 15.73 2.41 7.35
CA LEU A 301 15.34 3.79 7.67
C LEU A 301 15.66 4.16 9.13
N THR A 302 15.39 3.27 10.07
CA THR A 302 15.73 3.50 11.48
C THR A 302 17.25 3.60 11.67
N ARG A 303 18.02 2.72 11.00
CA ARG A 303 19.48 2.75 11.04
C ARG A 303 20.05 4.02 10.42
N GLU A 304 19.47 4.49 9.31
CA GLU A 304 19.89 5.73 8.65
C GLU A 304 19.68 6.93 9.58
N LEU A 305 18.51 7.00 10.25
CA LEU A 305 18.23 8.06 11.22
C LEU A 305 19.18 7.99 12.44
N GLU A 306 19.52 6.81 12.91
CA GLU A 306 20.53 6.63 13.97
C GLU A 306 21.92 7.10 13.52
N TYR A 307 22.30 6.80 12.28
CA TYR A 307 23.60 7.21 11.70
C TYR A 307 23.68 8.73 11.51
N LEU A 308 22.65 9.36 11.00
CA LEU A 308 22.58 10.80 10.77
C LEU A 308 22.42 11.61 12.07
N GLY A 309 21.99 10.94 13.14
CA GLY A 309 21.70 11.55 14.43
C GLY A 309 20.23 11.95 14.58
N LYS A 310 19.71 11.76 15.79
CA LYS A 310 18.29 12.02 16.10
C LYS A 310 17.90 13.49 15.91
N ASP A 311 18.87 14.40 15.93
CA ASP A 311 18.63 15.85 15.75
C ASP A 311 18.21 16.22 14.31
N VAL A 312 18.38 15.30 13.34
CA VAL A 312 17.95 15.55 11.95
C VAL A 312 16.44 15.60 11.82
N CYS A 313 15.73 14.71 12.53
CA CYS A 313 14.27 14.67 12.59
C CYS A 313 13.81 14.50 14.06
N PRO A 314 14.01 15.51 14.92
CA PRO A 314 13.82 15.35 16.38
C PRO A 314 12.37 15.06 16.78
N ASN A 315 11.42 15.47 15.94
CA ASN A 315 9.98 15.35 16.20
C ASN A 315 9.32 14.16 15.51
N THR A 316 10.06 13.41 14.69
CA THR A 316 9.48 12.33 13.87
C THR A 316 9.70 10.97 14.52
N GLN A 317 8.61 10.27 14.80
CA GLN A 317 8.62 8.85 15.12
C GLN A 317 8.58 8.01 13.83
N ILE A 318 9.53 7.11 13.67
CA ILE A 318 9.44 6.09 12.59
C ILE A 318 8.66 4.89 13.13
N THR A 319 7.63 4.48 12.40
CA THR A 319 6.79 3.32 12.74
C THR A 319 6.84 2.31 11.61
N ILE A 320 7.35 1.11 11.86
CA ILE A 320 7.39 0.02 10.87
C ILE A 320 6.18 -0.88 11.06
N MET A 321 5.33 -0.95 10.04
CA MET A 321 4.13 -1.79 10.05
C MET A 321 4.44 -3.22 9.58
N ALA A 322 3.47 -4.12 9.74
CA ALA A 322 3.44 -5.43 9.11
C ALA A 322 2.12 -5.58 8.35
N CYS A 323 2.13 -6.33 7.24
CA CYS A 323 0.94 -6.55 6.42
C CYS A 323 -0.21 -7.11 7.28
N GLY A 324 -1.40 -6.52 7.15
CA GLY A 324 -2.56 -6.82 7.98
C GLY A 324 -2.58 -6.10 9.34
N GLY A 325 -1.55 -5.35 9.68
CA GLY A 325 -1.47 -4.62 10.93
C GLY A 325 -2.38 -3.40 10.97
N ARG A 326 -2.98 -3.14 12.14
CA ARG A 326 -3.74 -1.92 12.42
C ARG A 326 -2.90 -0.92 13.21
N TYR A 327 -2.93 0.34 12.78
CA TYR A 327 -2.36 1.49 13.47
C TYR A 327 -3.47 2.46 13.87
N LEU A 328 -3.51 2.88 15.13
CA LEU A 328 -4.53 3.75 15.67
C LEU A 328 -3.91 5.08 16.09
N TYR A 329 -4.11 6.13 15.31
CA TYR A 329 -3.58 7.45 15.64
C TYR A 329 -4.61 8.28 16.45
N PRO A 330 -4.24 9.00 17.51
CA PRO A 330 -2.88 9.18 18.05
C PRO A 330 -2.46 8.17 19.12
N GLN A 331 -3.25 7.13 19.41
CA GLN A 331 -2.94 6.15 20.46
C GLN A 331 -1.56 5.51 20.26
N ASP A 332 -1.26 5.08 19.02
CA ASP A 332 -0.05 4.34 18.68
C ASP A 332 1.10 5.24 18.20
N LYS A 333 1.02 6.57 18.42
CA LYS A 333 2.01 7.55 17.93
C LYS A 333 3.45 7.30 18.37
N HIS A 334 3.66 6.51 19.41
CA HIS A 334 4.98 6.13 19.90
C HIS A 334 5.39 4.70 19.53
N MET A 335 4.57 3.99 18.77
CA MET A 335 4.90 2.66 18.30
C MET A 335 6.09 2.73 17.34
N THR A 336 7.11 1.91 17.58
CA THR A 336 8.29 1.80 16.69
C THR A 336 8.12 0.73 15.65
N ARG A 337 7.43 -0.36 16.03
CA ARG A 337 7.17 -1.53 15.16
C ARG A 337 5.88 -2.18 15.56
N TYR A 338 5.06 -2.49 14.56
CA TYR A 338 3.87 -3.30 14.77
C TYR A 338 4.25 -4.72 15.15
N ALA A 339 3.58 -5.22 16.16
CA ALA A 339 3.63 -6.64 16.53
C ALA A 339 2.24 -7.23 16.41
N TYR A 340 2.13 -8.38 15.73
CA TYR A 340 0.85 -9.09 15.68
C TYR A 340 0.38 -9.40 17.09
N PRO A 341 -0.93 -9.27 17.36
CA PRO A 341 -1.51 -9.66 18.64
C PRO A 341 -1.07 -11.06 19.01
N ASP A 342 -0.77 -11.26 20.27
CA ASP A 342 -0.52 -12.58 20.79
C ASP A 342 -1.86 -13.34 20.81
N GLY A 343 -2.06 -14.27 19.90
CA GLY A 343 -3.26 -15.08 19.79
C GLY A 343 -3.49 -16.05 20.98
N SER A 344 -2.70 -15.93 22.06
CA SER A 344 -2.80 -16.76 23.24
C SER A 344 -4.17 -16.68 23.92
N GLU A 345 -4.81 -15.53 23.90
CA GLU A 345 -6.15 -15.32 24.45
C GLU A 345 -7.22 -16.08 23.66
N ASP A 346 -7.10 -16.14 22.33
CA ASP A 346 -8.05 -16.80 21.45
C ASP A 346 -7.92 -18.32 21.48
N TYR A 347 -6.71 -18.82 21.71
CA TYR A 347 -6.41 -20.26 21.68
C TYR A 347 -6.16 -20.89 23.06
N HIS A 348 -6.31 -20.14 24.13
CA HIS A 348 -5.93 -20.55 25.48
C HIS A 348 -4.48 -21.04 25.61
N PHE A 349 -3.59 -20.52 24.73
CA PHE A 349 -2.17 -20.77 24.81
C PHE A 349 -1.49 -19.72 25.66
N GLU A 350 -1.03 -20.08 26.85
CA GLU A 350 -0.12 -19.23 27.57
C GLU A 350 1.25 -19.22 26.89
N ARG A 351 1.64 -18.07 26.33
CA ARG A 351 2.96 -17.86 25.67
C ARG A 351 4.11 -18.36 26.53
N GLY A 352 4.02 -18.20 27.85
CA GLY A 352 4.99 -18.69 28.80
C GLY A 352 5.17 -20.21 28.82
N GLU A 353 4.11 -21.00 28.54
CA GLU A 353 4.21 -22.46 28.51
C GLU A 353 4.90 -22.96 27.26
N VAL A 354 4.62 -22.37 26.10
CA VAL A 354 5.31 -22.70 24.84
C VAL A 354 6.80 -22.35 24.95
N TYR A 355 7.10 -21.20 25.49
CA TYR A 355 8.48 -20.77 25.70
C TYR A 355 9.24 -21.66 26.69
N LYS A 356 8.63 -22.02 27.80
CA LYS A 356 9.22 -22.98 28.76
C LYS A 356 9.46 -24.37 28.14
N ARG A 357 8.52 -24.82 27.29
CA ARG A 357 8.68 -26.08 26.55
C ARG A 357 9.86 -26.05 25.59
N ILE A 358 9.99 -24.97 24.83
CA ILE A 358 11.11 -24.76 23.90
C ILE A 358 12.44 -24.69 24.66
N GLN A 359 12.50 -23.97 25.78
CA GLN A 359 13.70 -23.91 26.62
C GLN A 359 14.07 -25.28 27.19
N HIS A 360 13.08 -26.05 27.68
CA HIS A 360 13.30 -27.39 28.19
C HIS A 360 13.83 -28.34 27.10
N GLN A 361 13.24 -28.32 25.90
CA GLN A 361 13.72 -29.09 24.76
C GLN A 361 15.16 -28.69 24.36
N HIS A 362 15.46 -27.41 24.34
CA HIS A 362 16.81 -26.92 24.06
C HIS A 362 17.82 -27.42 25.10
N GLN A 363 17.45 -27.37 26.39
CA GLN A 363 18.29 -27.88 27.47
C GLN A 363 18.56 -29.38 27.33
N GLN A 364 17.54 -30.19 27.02
CA GLN A 364 17.68 -31.62 26.76
C GLN A 364 18.64 -31.91 25.59
N VAL A 365 18.53 -31.16 24.48
CA VAL A 365 19.42 -31.29 23.33
C VAL A 365 20.88 -30.96 23.75
N MET A 366 21.10 -29.89 24.52
CA MET A 366 22.44 -29.53 24.99
C MET A 366 23.04 -30.54 25.93
N GLU A 367 22.23 -31.18 26.78
CA GLU A 367 22.69 -32.28 27.65
C GLU A 367 23.06 -33.54 26.86
N MET A 368 22.25 -33.90 25.84
CA MET A 368 22.57 -34.99 24.92
C MET A 368 23.88 -34.75 24.16
N LEU A 369 24.11 -33.54 23.66
CA LEU A 369 25.35 -33.21 22.94
C LEU A 369 26.58 -33.36 23.85
N LYS A 370 26.50 -32.84 25.09
CA LYS A 370 27.59 -32.99 26.09
C LYS A 370 27.84 -34.43 26.52
N SER A 371 26.83 -35.30 26.50
CA SER A 371 27.00 -36.72 26.84
C SER A 371 27.65 -37.52 25.71
N ASN A 372 27.56 -37.07 24.46
CA ASN A 372 28.16 -37.70 23.30
C ASN A 372 29.64 -37.26 23.06
N GLU A 373 30.10 -36.25 23.79
CA GLU A 373 31.50 -35.78 23.74
C GLU A 373 32.41 -36.48 24.79
N LYS A 374 31.85 -37.39 25.59
CA LYS A 374 32.59 -38.26 26.53
C LYS A 374 32.68 -39.68 26.00
#